data_f3d4ff077bc55ef181a7b9a6e479923c
#
_entry.id   f3d4ff077bc55ef181a7b9a6e479923c
#
_cell.length_a   1.000
_cell.length_b   1.000
_cell.length_c   1.000
_cell.angle_alpha   90.00
_cell.angle_beta   90.00
_cell.angle_gamma   90.00
#
_symmetry.space_group_name_H-M   'P 1'
#
loop_
_entity.id
_entity.type
_entity.pdbx_description
1 polymer ?
#
loop_
_entity_poly.entity_id
_entity_poly.type
_entity_poly.pdbx_seq_one_letter_code
_entity_poly.pdbx_strand_id
1 'polypeptide(L)'
;DPKGKTDAEVMRFCQSFMTELQKYIGPSLDVPAGDIGVGGREIGYLYGQYKRLNQFDAGVLTGKPLGFGGSLIRPEATGYGLVYYTEEMLKANGNSFAGKKVVISGSGNVAQYALQKATELGATVISVSDSNGYVIDENGIDFDLLTDVKEKRRARLTEYAAEKPTATYYEGSVWTYAGNYDIALPCATPVSYTHLTLPTKRIV
;
A
#
# COMPACT_ATOMS: atom_id res chain seq x y z
N ASP A 1 13.00 11.79 -4.17
CA ASP A 1 11.60 11.41 -4.37
C ASP A 1 11.43 10.93 -5.83
N PRO A 2 11.01 9.68 -6.08
CA PRO A 2 10.82 9.15 -7.43
C PRO A 2 9.53 9.62 -8.10
N LYS A 3 8.68 10.39 -7.41
CA LYS A 3 7.40 10.87 -7.94
C LYS A 3 7.61 11.76 -9.17
N GLY A 4 6.88 11.47 -10.23
CA GLY A 4 6.98 12.18 -11.51
C GLY A 4 8.22 11.82 -12.33
N LYS A 5 9.03 10.86 -11.89
CA LYS A 5 10.17 10.34 -12.65
C LYS A 5 9.74 9.23 -13.61
N THR A 6 10.39 9.17 -14.75
CA THR A 6 10.21 8.11 -15.73
C THR A 6 10.78 6.78 -15.22
N ASP A 7 10.29 5.66 -15.76
CA ASP A 7 10.83 4.33 -15.46
C ASP A 7 12.35 4.24 -15.72
N ALA A 8 12.84 4.91 -16.77
CA ALA A 8 14.26 4.97 -17.09
C ALA A 8 15.09 5.73 -16.04
N GLU A 9 14.54 6.80 -15.46
CA GLU A 9 15.19 7.54 -14.37
C GLU A 9 15.23 6.73 -13.08
N VAL A 10 14.11 6.07 -12.74
CA VAL A 10 14.05 5.16 -11.57
C VAL A 10 15.00 3.98 -11.75
N MET A 11 15.07 3.39 -12.94
CA MET A 11 16.02 2.31 -13.25
C MET A 11 17.47 2.76 -13.04
N ARG A 12 17.87 3.91 -13.59
CA ARG A 12 19.23 4.44 -13.40
C ARG A 12 19.55 4.69 -11.93
N PHE A 13 18.60 5.22 -11.18
CA PHE A 13 18.76 5.40 -9.73
C PHE A 13 18.98 4.05 -9.01
N CYS A 14 18.16 3.05 -9.29
CA CYS A 14 18.29 1.71 -8.71
C CYS A 14 19.63 1.06 -9.08
N GLN A 15 20.08 1.22 -10.33
CA GLN A 15 21.37 0.70 -10.78
C GLN A 15 22.54 1.38 -10.07
N SER A 16 22.52 2.70 -9.94
CA SER A 16 23.53 3.46 -9.22
C SER A 16 23.59 3.08 -7.75
N PHE A 17 22.43 3.00 -7.10
CA PHE A 17 22.32 2.59 -5.70
C PHE A 17 22.85 1.16 -5.47
N MET A 18 22.47 0.21 -6.33
CA MET A 18 22.93 -1.18 -6.21
C MET A 18 24.45 -1.31 -6.46
N THR A 19 25.03 -0.46 -7.28
CA THR A 19 26.49 -0.47 -7.51
C THR A 19 27.27 -0.27 -6.21
N GLU A 20 26.76 0.53 -5.29
CA GLU A 20 27.37 0.70 -3.97
C GLU A 20 26.87 -0.34 -2.96
N LEU A 21 25.58 -0.63 -2.94
CA LEU A 21 24.96 -1.53 -1.96
C LEU A 21 25.47 -2.98 -2.08
N GLN A 22 25.77 -3.46 -3.28
CA GLN A 22 26.15 -4.86 -3.53
C GLN A 22 27.34 -5.35 -2.69
N LYS A 23 28.15 -4.45 -2.18
CA LYS A 23 29.31 -4.76 -1.32
C LYS A 23 28.91 -5.24 0.08
N TYR A 24 27.69 -4.97 0.49
CA TYR A 24 27.20 -5.15 1.86
C TYR A 24 26.07 -6.19 1.97
N ILE A 25 25.62 -6.75 0.85
CA ILE A 25 24.48 -7.65 0.79
C ILE A 25 24.86 -9.01 0.22
N GLY A 26 24.10 -10.03 0.59
CA GLY A 26 24.30 -11.39 0.11
C GLY A 26 23.31 -12.33 0.79
N PRO A 27 23.20 -13.59 0.32
CA PRO A 27 22.22 -14.54 0.85
C PRO A 27 22.40 -14.91 2.32
N SER A 28 23.61 -14.70 2.85
CA SER A 28 23.98 -14.97 4.26
C SER A 28 24.41 -13.69 5.00
N LEU A 29 24.19 -12.54 4.41
CA LEU A 29 24.41 -11.22 5.00
C LEU A 29 23.07 -10.50 5.10
N ASP A 30 23.01 -9.23 4.68
CA ASP A 30 21.76 -8.49 4.58
C ASP A 30 21.02 -8.83 3.28
N VAL A 31 19.73 -9.15 3.39
CA VAL A 31 18.87 -9.50 2.27
C VAL A 31 17.77 -8.43 2.14
N PRO A 32 17.96 -7.39 1.32
CA PRO A 32 16.96 -6.36 1.11
C PRO A 32 15.66 -6.90 0.51
N ALA A 33 14.56 -6.23 0.80
CA ALA A 33 13.22 -6.61 0.38
C ALA A 33 12.46 -5.43 -0.24
N GLY A 34 11.31 -5.72 -0.85
CA GLY A 34 10.33 -4.71 -1.20
C GLY A 34 9.71 -4.07 0.03
N ASP A 35 9.42 -2.78 -0.05
CA ASP A 35 8.79 -1.98 0.99
C ASP A 35 8.13 -0.74 0.37
N ILE A 36 7.89 0.32 1.14
CA ILE A 36 7.25 1.55 0.67
C ILE A 36 7.93 2.07 -0.60
N GLY A 37 7.17 2.12 -1.69
CA GLY A 37 7.66 2.60 -2.99
C GLY A 37 8.63 1.65 -3.71
N VAL A 38 8.90 0.46 -3.18
CA VAL A 38 9.80 -0.54 -3.77
C VAL A 38 9.03 -1.82 -4.03
N GLY A 39 8.51 -1.95 -5.23
CA GLY A 39 7.79 -3.13 -5.71
C GLY A 39 8.64 -4.01 -6.63
N GLY A 40 7.97 -4.94 -7.33
CA GLY A 40 8.63 -5.88 -8.24
C GLY A 40 9.45 -5.20 -9.35
N ARG A 41 9.04 -4.00 -9.80
CA ARG A 41 9.77 -3.20 -10.78
C ARG A 41 11.13 -2.77 -10.24
N GLU A 42 11.16 -2.14 -9.08
CA GLU A 42 12.39 -1.66 -8.43
C GLU A 42 13.29 -2.81 -8.05
N ILE A 43 12.73 -3.87 -7.48
CA ILE A 43 13.48 -5.11 -7.17
C ILE A 43 14.08 -5.71 -8.44
N GLY A 44 13.36 -5.70 -9.56
CA GLY A 44 13.89 -6.14 -10.86
C GLY A 44 15.08 -5.31 -11.33
N TYR A 45 15.03 -3.98 -11.20
CA TYR A 45 16.14 -3.09 -11.55
C TYR A 45 17.37 -3.29 -10.65
N LEU A 46 17.15 -3.43 -9.34
CA LEU A 46 18.20 -3.69 -8.36
C LEU A 46 18.86 -5.04 -8.62
N TYR A 47 18.08 -6.08 -8.79
CA TYR A 47 18.59 -7.43 -9.02
C TYR A 47 19.30 -7.55 -10.38
N GLY A 48 18.78 -6.90 -11.42
CA GLY A 48 19.44 -6.85 -12.73
C GLY A 48 20.84 -6.24 -12.66
N GLN A 49 21.02 -5.17 -11.87
CA GLN A 49 22.33 -4.56 -11.65
C GLN A 49 23.23 -5.44 -10.76
N TYR A 50 22.70 -6.04 -9.72
CA TYR A 50 23.45 -6.98 -8.89
C TYR A 50 24.05 -8.12 -9.72
N LYS A 51 23.26 -8.72 -10.63
CA LYS A 51 23.73 -9.78 -11.55
C LYS A 51 24.80 -9.33 -12.53
N ARG A 52 24.90 -8.04 -12.83
CA ARG A 52 25.96 -7.49 -13.71
C ARG A 52 27.28 -7.32 -12.97
N LEU A 53 27.25 -7.16 -11.66
CA LEU A 53 28.41 -6.86 -10.81
C LEU A 53 28.93 -8.09 -10.08
N ASN A 54 28.07 -9.05 -9.81
CA ASN A 54 28.40 -10.24 -9.03
C ASN A 54 28.06 -11.52 -9.81
N GLN A 55 28.58 -12.63 -9.34
CA GLN A 55 28.14 -13.95 -9.79
C GLN A 55 26.66 -14.15 -9.44
N PHE A 56 25.99 -15.03 -10.19
CA PHE A 56 24.59 -15.35 -9.98
C PHE A 56 24.36 -15.85 -8.55
N ASP A 57 23.50 -15.16 -7.81
CA ASP A 57 23.05 -15.55 -6.50
C ASP A 57 21.55 -15.26 -6.36
N ALA A 58 20.76 -16.31 -6.30
CA ALA A 58 19.30 -16.22 -6.20
C ALA A 58 18.82 -15.76 -4.81
N GLY A 59 19.68 -15.87 -3.78
CA GLY A 59 19.32 -15.58 -2.38
C GLY A 59 19.38 -14.12 -1.99
N VAL A 60 19.89 -13.26 -2.86
CA VAL A 60 20.10 -11.85 -2.58
C VAL A 60 18.85 -11.03 -2.70
N LEU A 61 18.09 -10.48 -2.42
CA LEU A 61 16.83 -9.72 -2.62
C LEU A 61 15.60 -10.61 -2.57
N THR A 62 14.66 -10.25 -1.72
CA THR A 62 13.32 -10.82 -1.74
C THR A 62 12.37 -10.00 -2.61
N GLY A 63 11.19 -10.56 -2.91
CA GLY A 63 10.20 -9.87 -3.75
C GLY A 63 10.55 -9.84 -5.25
N LYS A 64 11.48 -10.67 -5.70
CA LYS A 64 11.80 -10.81 -7.12
C LYS A 64 10.61 -11.38 -7.90
N PRO A 65 10.32 -10.86 -9.10
CA PRO A 65 9.41 -11.52 -10.03
C PRO A 65 9.86 -12.95 -10.37
N LEU A 66 8.93 -13.79 -10.80
CA LEU A 66 9.21 -15.20 -11.18
C LEU A 66 10.34 -15.33 -12.20
N GLY A 67 10.39 -14.47 -13.21
CA GLY A 67 11.45 -14.46 -14.22
C GLY A 67 12.85 -14.18 -13.69
N PHE A 68 12.97 -13.71 -12.46
CA PHE A 68 14.25 -13.46 -11.75
C PHE A 68 14.50 -14.45 -10.60
N GLY A 69 13.84 -15.60 -10.62
CA GLY A 69 13.99 -16.61 -9.58
C GLY A 69 13.24 -16.31 -8.29
N GLY A 70 12.23 -15.44 -8.34
CA GLY A 70 11.35 -15.17 -7.23
C GLY A 70 10.30 -16.26 -7.00
N SER A 71 9.66 -16.22 -5.84
CA SER A 71 8.55 -17.10 -5.50
C SER A 71 7.22 -16.54 -6.03
N LEU A 72 6.18 -17.37 -6.07
CA LEU A 72 4.80 -16.90 -6.27
C LEU A 72 4.43 -15.92 -5.15
N ILE A 73 3.98 -14.75 -5.56
CA ILE A 73 3.52 -13.69 -4.64
C ILE A 73 2.02 -13.86 -4.36
N ARG A 74 1.62 -13.48 -3.17
CA ARG A 74 0.23 -13.27 -2.79
C ARG A 74 0.04 -11.78 -2.51
N PRO A 75 -0.32 -10.98 -3.52
CA PRO A 75 -0.41 -9.53 -3.37
C PRO A 75 -1.43 -9.11 -2.31
N GLU A 76 -2.47 -9.91 -2.10
CA GLU A 76 -3.53 -9.68 -1.12
C GLU A 76 -3.13 -9.94 0.34
N ALA A 77 -2.05 -10.65 0.59
CA ALA A 77 -1.76 -11.24 1.92
C ALA A 77 -1.72 -10.21 3.05
N THR A 78 -1.09 -9.07 2.86
CA THR A 78 -0.94 -8.06 3.91
C THR A 78 -2.27 -7.34 4.18
N GLY A 79 -2.98 -6.93 3.14
CA GLY A 79 -4.28 -6.27 3.27
C GLY A 79 -5.33 -7.20 3.88
N TYR A 80 -5.41 -8.44 3.40
CA TYR A 80 -6.32 -9.44 3.95
C TYR A 80 -5.99 -9.79 5.40
N GLY A 81 -4.70 -9.96 5.72
CA GLY A 81 -4.25 -10.26 7.07
C GLY A 81 -4.64 -9.18 8.07
N LEU A 82 -4.52 -7.91 7.69
CA LEU A 82 -4.98 -6.78 8.49
C LEU A 82 -6.50 -6.88 8.78
N VAL A 83 -7.29 -7.14 7.75
CA VAL A 83 -8.76 -7.23 7.90
C VAL A 83 -9.16 -8.44 8.72
N TYR A 84 -8.56 -9.61 8.52
CA TYR A 84 -8.83 -10.80 9.34
C TYR A 84 -8.47 -10.57 10.81
N TYR A 85 -7.33 -9.93 11.09
CA TYR A 85 -6.97 -9.59 12.48
C TYR A 85 -8.00 -8.62 13.09
N THR A 86 -8.41 -7.60 12.34
CA THR A 86 -9.44 -6.66 12.79
C THR A 86 -10.78 -7.35 13.01
N GLU A 87 -11.14 -8.31 12.16
CA GLU A 87 -12.37 -9.11 12.32
C GLU A 87 -12.35 -9.89 13.64
N GLU A 88 -11.24 -10.52 13.99
CA GLU A 88 -11.11 -11.23 15.27
C GLU A 88 -11.17 -10.28 16.47
N MET A 89 -10.60 -9.09 16.37
CA MET A 89 -10.74 -8.05 17.39
C MET A 89 -12.21 -7.60 17.55
N LEU A 90 -12.93 -7.42 16.44
CA LEU A 90 -14.35 -7.07 16.46
C LEU A 90 -15.19 -8.18 17.08
N LYS A 91 -14.97 -9.44 16.69
CA LYS A 91 -15.66 -10.62 17.26
C LYS A 91 -15.45 -10.73 18.76
N ALA A 92 -14.24 -10.52 19.24
CA ALA A 92 -13.92 -10.54 20.68
C ALA A 92 -14.71 -9.49 21.46
N ASN A 93 -15.18 -8.42 20.81
CA ASN A 93 -16.03 -7.36 21.37
C ASN A 93 -17.51 -7.46 20.96
N GLY A 94 -17.95 -8.60 20.41
CA GLY A 94 -19.33 -8.83 19.99
C GLY A 94 -19.74 -8.02 18.74
N ASN A 95 -18.78 -7.57 17.93
CA ASN A 95 -18.98 -6.78 16.73
C ASN A 95 -18.54 -7.53 15.45
N SER A 96 -18.79 -6.93 14.29
CA SER A 96 -18.36 -7.43 12.99
C SER A 96 -18.17 -6.27 12.02
N PHE A 97 -17.65 -6.55 10.82
CA PHE A 97 -17.57 -5.57 9.72
C PHE A 97 -18.92 -5.23 9.12
N ALA A 98 -19.90 -6.13 9.22
CA ALA A 98 -21.20 -5.96 8.55
C ALA A 98 -21.88 -4.64 8.96
N GLY A 99 -22.21 -3.81 7.97
CA GLY A 99 -22.86 -2.52 8.13
C GLY A 99 -21.98 -1.41 8.72
N LYS A 100 -20.68 -1.66 8.90
CA LYS A 100 -19.74 -0.68 9.45
C LYS A 100 -19.18 0.23 8.37
N LYS A 101 -18.94 1.51 8.72
CA LYS A 101 -18.18 2.44 7.90
C LYS A 101 -16.69 2.37 8.24
N VAL A 102 -15.87 2.19 7.22
CA VAL A 102 -14.42 2.02 7.35
C VAL A 102 -13.68 3.16 6.66
N VAL A 103 -12.72 3.75 7.36
CA VAL A 103 -11.75 4.72 6.82
C VAL A 103 -10.41 4.04 6.66
N ILE A 104 -9.82 4.15 5.46
CA ILE A 104 -8.50 3.58 5.14
C ILE A 104 -7.53 4.72 4.81
N SER A 105 -6.34 4.70 5.40
CA SER A 105 -5.21 5.51 4.91
C SER A 105 -4.38 4.73 3.90
N GLY A 106 -3.96 5.41 2.84
CA GLY A 106 -3.25 4.80 1.73
C GLY A 106 -4.17 4.45 0.56
N SER A 107 -3.56 4.13 -0.57
CA SER A 107 -4.20 3.71 -1.82
C SER A 107 -3.33 2.72 -2.61
N GLY A 108 -2.27 2.22 -1.99
CA GLY A 108 -1.38 1.20 -2.55
C GLY A 108 -1.89 -0.22 -2.29
N ASN A 109 -1.02 -1.21 -2.47
CA ASN A 109 -1.35 -2.63 -2.38
C ASN A 109 -2.12 -2.99 -1.10
N VAL A 110 -1.61 -2.65 0.08
CA VAL A 110 -2.25 -2.99 1.36
C VAL A 110 -3.65 -2.38 1.47
N ALA A 111 -3.79 -1.10 1.10
CA ALA A 111 -5.05 -0.38 1.17
C ALA A 111 -6.10 -0.96 0.20
N GLN A 112 -5.69 -1.30 -1.02
CA GLN A 112 -6.58 -1.88 -2.03
C GLN A 112 -7.13 -3.24 -1.58
N TYR A 113 -6.28 -4.13 -1.09
CA TYR A 113 -6.74 -5.44 -0.62
C TYR A 113 -7.45 -5.37 0.74
N ALA A 114 -7.14 -4.41 1.59
CA ALA A 114 -7.94 -4.14 2.79
C ALA A 114 -9.35 -3.63 2.43
N LEU A 115 -9.47 -2.72 1.45
CA LEU A 115 -10.73 -2.26 0.89
C LEU A 115 -11.56 -3.45 0.36
N GLN A 116 -10.95 -4.27 -0.49
CA GLN A 116 -11.64 -5.44 -1.09
C GLN A 116 -12.18 -6.37 0.00
N LYS A 117 -11.34 -6.79 0.94
CA LYS A 117 -11.74 -7.75 1.97
C LYS A 117 -12.74 -7.17 2.97
N ALA A 118 -12.58 -5.93 3.41
CA ALA A 118 -13.55 -5.29 4.29
C ALA A 118 -14.93 -5.16 3.63
N THR A 119 -14.98 -4.85 2.33
CA THR A 119 -16.22 -4.80 1.55
C THR A 119 -16.85 -6.19 1.41
N GLU A 120 -16.07 -7.25 1.17
CA GLU A 120 -16.56 -8.63 1.15
C GLU A 120 -17.17 -9.06 2.49
N LEU A 121 -16.67 -8.54 3.60
CA LEU A 121 -17.20 -8.79 4.95
C LEU A 121 -18.40 -7.88 5.30
N GLY A 122 -18.91 -7.12 4.35
CA GLY A 122 -20.14 -6.33 4.47
C GLY A 122 -19.94 -4.91 5.03
N ALA A 123 -18.72 -4.41 5.06
CA ALA A 123 -18.44 -3.01 5.42
C ALA A 123 -18.60 -2.07 4.21
N THR A 124 -18.82 -0.79 4.48
CA THR A 124 -18.69 0.29 3.50
C THR A 124 -17.39 1.03 3.73
N VAL A 125 -16.41 0.82 2.86
CA VAL A 125 -15.15 1.56 2.93
C VAL A 125 -15.34 2.91 2.26
N ILE A 126 -15.32 3.97 3.05
CA ILE A 126 -15.67 5.32 2.59
C ILE A 126 -14.46 6.19 2.22
N SER A 127 -13.24 5.73 2.48
CA SER A 127 -12.07 6.54 2.16
C SER A 127 -10.86 5.73 1.70
N VAL A 128 -10.04 6.38 0.88
CA VAL A 128 -8.63 6.05 0.59
C VAL A 128 -7.82 7.34 0.55
N SER A 129 -6.50 7.26 0.79
CA SER A 129 -5.64 8.45 0.78
C SER A 129 -4.32 8.23 0.04
N ASP A 130 -3.72 9.30 -0.40
CA ASP A 130 -2.33 9.34 -0.86
C ASP A 130 -1.53 10.40 -0.09
N SER A 131 -0.32 10.72 -0.55
CA SER A 131 0.54 11.67 0.16
C SER A 131 0.09 13.13 0.07
N ASN A 132 -0.87 13.45 -0.79
CA ASN A 132 -1.35 14.82 -1.00
C ASN A 132 -2.72 15.04 -0.37
N GLY A 133 -3.54 13.98 -0.30
CA GLY A 133 -4.89 14.11 0.20
C GLY A 133 -5.63 12.78 0.26
N TYR A 134 -6.92 12.88 0.40
CA TYR A 134 -7.80 11.72 0.52
C TYR A 134 -9.12 11.93 -0.23
N VAL A 135 -9.76 10.83 -0.54
CA VAL A 135 -11.10 10.82 -1.13
C VAL A 135 -12.08 10.28 -0.10
N ILE A 136 -13.26 10.88 -0.06
CA ILE A 136 -14.44 10.37 0.66
C ILE A 136 -15.53 10.07 -0.36
N ASP A 137 -16.07 8.85 -0.29
CA ASP A 137 -17.29 8.43 -0.97
C ASP A 137 -18.18 7.67 0.03
N GLU A 138 -19.25 8.30 0.46
CA GLU A 138 -20.19 7.71 1.43
C GLU A 138 -20.92 6.46 0.89
N ASN A 139 -20.93 6.28 -0.43
CA ASN A 139 -21.50 5.08 -1.08
C ASN A 139 -20.50 3.93 -1.18
N GLY A 140 -19.26 4.16 -0.78
CA GLY A 140 -18.16 3.19 -0.83
C GLY A 140 -17.20 3.41 -2.00
N ILE A 141 -15.93 3.23 -1.71
CA ILE A 141 -14.85 3.33 -2.69
C ILE A 141 -14.96 2.17 -3.70
N ASP A 142 -14.88 2.52 -4.98
CA ASP A 142 -14.89 1.58 -6.09
C ASP A 142 -13.50 0.95 -6.26
N PHE A 143 -13.40 -0.35 -6.03
CA PHE A 143 -12.14 -1.09 -6.07
C PHE A 143 -11.53 -1.10 -7.49
N ASP A 144 -12.35 -1.32 -8.51
CA ASP A 144 -11.85 -1.45 -9.88
C ASP A 144 -11.33 -0.12 -10.41
N LEU A 145 -12.06 0.97 -10.17
CA LEU A 145 -11.61 2.31 -10.52
C LEU A 145 -10.34 2.69 -9.73
N LEU A 146 -10.29 2.40 -8.43
CA LEU A 146 -9.10 2.67 -7.62
C LEU A 146 -7.87 1.94 -8.17
N THR A 147 -8.01 0.65 -8.48
CA THR A 147 -6.94 -0.18 -9.03
C THR A 147 -6.50 0.34 -10.41
N ASP A 148 -7.42 0.72 -11.27
CA ASP A 148 -7.09 1.31 -12.57
C ASP A 148 -6.28 2.60 -12.42
N VAL A 149 -6.73 3.53 -11.57
CA VAL A 149 -6.04 4.81 -11.30
C VAL A 149 -4.66 4.58 -10.71
N LYS A 150 -4.52 3.67 -9.73
CA LYS A 150 -3.29 3.51 -8.97
C LYS A 150 -2.26 2.58 -9.63
N GLU A 151 -2.70 1.45 -10.18
CA GLU A 151 -1.79 0.42 -10.71
C GLU A 151 -1.50 0.59 -12.21
N LYS A 152 -2.52 0.90 -13.02
CA LYS A 152 -2.33 1.04 -14.46
C LYS A 152 -1.87 2.45 -14.83
N ARG A 153 -2.60 3.47 -14.39
CA ARG A 153 -2.30 4.88 -14.71
C ARG A 153 -1.23 5.50 -13.80
N ARG A 154 -1.01 4.92 -12.62
CA ARG A 154 -0.09 5.43 -11.57
C ARG A 154 -0.38 6.89 -11.21
N ALA A 155 -1.65 7.25 -11.24
CA ALA A 155 -2.14 8.61 -11.08
C ALA A 155 -2.46 8.94 -9.61
N ARG A 156 -2.87 10.19 -9.38
CA ARG A 156 -3.30 10.69 -8.08
C ARG A 156 -4.78 10.42 -7.86
N LEU A 157 -5.20 10.47 -6.59
CA LEU A 157 -6.61 10.31 -6.21
C LEU A 157 -7.51 11.44 -6.71
N THR A 158 -6.95 12.56 -7.14
CA THR A 158 -7.69 13.61 -7.86
C THR A 158 -8.32 13.08 -9.14
N GLU A 159 -7.67 12.15 -9.86
CA GLU A 159 -8.27 11.51 -11.05
C GLU A 159 -9.41 10.57 -10.67
N TYR A 160 -9.28 9.82 -9.58
CA TYR A 160 -10.37 9.00 -9.06
C TYR A 160 -11.62 9.86 -8.79
N ALA A 161 -11.44 10.99 -8.07
CA ALA A 161 -12.54 11.87 -7.72
C ALA A 161 -13.16 12.58 -8.96
N ALA A 162 -12.36 12.82 -10.01
CA ALA A 162 -12.87 13.39 -11.26
C ALA A 162 -13.78 12.41 -12.03
N GLU A 163 -13.57 11.12 -11.90
CA GLU A 163 -14.35 10.08 -12.60
C GLU A 163 -15.51 9.52 -11.77
N LYS A 164 -15.48 9.68 -10.44
CA LYS A 164 -16.53 9.19 -9.54
C LYS A 164 -17.35 10.37 -8.99
N PRO A 165 -18.52 10.68 -9.53
CA PRO A 165 -19.30 11.87 -9.14
C PRO A 165 -19.73 11.90 -7.67
N THR A 166 -19.78 10.74 -7.00
CA THR A 166 -20.13 10.62 -5.58
C THR A 166 -18.94 10.85 -4.65
N ALA A 167 -17.74 10.85 -5.20
CA ALA A 167 -16.49 10.98 -4.44
C ALA A 167 -16.04 12.44 -4.38
N THR A 168 -15.57 12.87 -3.21
CA THR A 168 -15.01 14.21 -3.02
C THR A 168 -13.55 14.09 -2.57
N TYR A 169 -12.67 14.85 -3.24
CA TYR A 169 -11.25 14.92 -2.86
C TYR A 169 -11.02 16.05 -1.85
N TYR A 170 -10.18 15.77 -0.86
CA TYR A 170 -9.74 16.72 0.16
C TYR A 170 -8.22 16.68 0.26
N GLU A 171 -7.58 17.83 0.44
CA GLU A 171 -6.15 17.92 0.74
C GLU A 171 -5.85 17.56 2.19
N GLY A 172 -4.65 17.02 2.44
CA GLY A 172 -4.17 16.71 3.77
C GLY A 172 -4.41 15.27 4.21
N SER A 173 -4.47 15.05 5.51
CA SER A 173 -4.56 13.70 6.09
C SER A 173 -6.01 13.24 6.24
N VAL A 174 -6.28 11.98 5.85
CA VAL A 174 -7.59 11.35 6.06
C VAL A 174 -8.01 11.31 7.54
N TRP A 175 -7.05 11.34 8.46
CA TRP A 175 -7.33 11.35 9.91
C TRP A 175 -7.90 12.68 10.41
N THR A 176 -7.95 13.71 9.58
CA THR A 176 -8.66 14.97 9.87
C THR A 176 -10.12 14.95 9.46
N TYR A 177 -10.59 13.87 8.81
CA TYR A 177 -11.98 13.71 8.43
C TYR A 177 -12.88 13.72 9.69
N ALA A 178 -13.81 14.68 9.73
CA ALA A 178 -14.69 14.90 10.86
C ALA A 178 -16.00 14.11 10.81
N GLY A 179 -16.21 13.31 9.76
CA GLY A 179 -17.41 12.48 9.61
C GLY A 179 -17.40 11.24 10.49
N ASN A 180 -18.52 10.55 10.51
CA ASN A 180 -18.68 9.34 11.31
C ASN A 180 -18.12 8.11 10.58
N TYR A 181 -17.28 7.34 11.27
CA TYR A 181 -16.83 6.01 10.85
C TYR A 181 -16.68 5.12 12.10
N ASP A 182 -16.74 3.82 11.89
CA ASP A 182 -16.65 2.82 12.98
C ASP A 182 -15.23 2.25 13.10
N ILE A 183 -14.53 2.08 11.97
CA ILE A 183 -13.26 1.38 11.92
C ILE A 183 -12.25 2.24 11.12
N ALA A 184 -11.03 2.33 11.64
CA ALA A 184 -9.89 2.98 11.00
C ALA A 184 -8.81 1.94 10.67
N LEU A 185 -8.44 1.82 9.40
CA LEU A 185 -7.39 0.90 8.93
C LEU A 185 -6.19 1.69 8.39
N PRO A 186 -5.08 1.78 9.12
CA PRO A 186 -3.86 2.43 8.66
C PRO A 186 -3.11 1.50 7.68
N CYS A 187 -3.18 1.79 6.37
CA CYS A 187 -2.61 0.99 5.31
C CYS A 187 -1.54 1.74 4.49
N ALA A 188 -0.94 2.79 5.06
CA ALA A 188 0.10 3.59 4.42
C ALA A 188 1.42 3.51 5.19
N THR A 189 1.93 4.65 5.65
CA THR A 189 3.19 4.70 6.38
C THR A 189 3.00 4.53 7.89
N PRO A 190 3.99 4.01 8.63
CA PRO A 190 3.91 3.88 10.08
C PRO A 190 3.55 5.18 10.82
N VAL A 191 3.99 6.33 10.30
CA VAL A 191 3.67 7.65 10.87
C VAL A 191 2.16 7.94 10.88
N SER A 192 1.39 7.37 9.95
CA SER A 192 -0.05 7.62 9.83
C SER A 192 -0.82 7.21 11.08
N TYR A 193 -0.53 6.06 11.67
CA TYR A 193 -1.23 5.60 12.87
C TYR A 193 -0.70 6.22 14.16
N THR A 194 0.52 6.75 14.18
CA THR A 194 1.00 7.53 15.33
C THR A 194 0.11 8.73 15.59
N HIS A 195 -0.35 9.40 14.54
CA HIS A 195 -1.31 10.51 14.65
C HIS A 195 -2.72 10.05 15.04
N LEU A 196 -3.08 8.81 14.74
CA LEU A 196 -4.37 8.24 15.13
C LEU A 196 -4.43 7.89 16.62
N THR A 197 -3.30 7.48 17.20
CA THR A 197 -3.23 6.95 18.57
C THR A 197 -2.75 7.94 19.60
N LEU A 198 -2.24 9.10 19.22
CA LEU A 198 -1.73 10.15 20.10
C LEU A 198 -2.39 11.50 19.80
N PRO A 199 -3.05 12.13 20.78
CA PRO A 199 -3.45 11.69 22.11
C PRO A 199 -4.78 10.95 22.08
N THR A 200 -4.79 9.77 22.61
CA THR A 200 -5.91 8.86 22.66
C THR A 200 -7.17 9.44 23.31
N LYS A 201 -8.14 9.79 22.50
CA LYS A 201 -9.54 9.81 22.93
C LYS A 201 -10.46 8.98 22.04
N ARG A 202 -9.93 8.21 21.10
CA ARG A 202 -10.67 7.25 20.29
C ARG A 202 -9.90 5.94 20.31
N ILE A 203 -10.21 5.11 21.26
CA ILE A 203 -9.82 3.71 21.26
C ILE A 203 -10.89 2.98 20.44
N VAL A 204 -10.44 2.26 19.42
CA VAL A 204 -11.26 1.27 18.72
C VAL A 204 -11.67 0.17 19.67
#